data_dd46cc355107a020dc4a56f196df9ec6
#
_entry.id   dd46cc355107a020dc4a56f196df9ec6
#
_cell.length_a   1.000
_cell.length_b   1.000
_cell.length_c   1.000
_cell.angle_alpha   90.00
_cell.angle_beta   90.00
_cell.angle_gamma   90.00
#
_symmetry.space_group_name_H-M   'P 1'
#
loop_
_entity.id
_entity.type
_entity.pdbx_description
1 polymer ?
#
loop_
_entity_poly.entity_id
_entity_poly.type
_entity_poly.pdbx_seq_one_letter_code
_entity_poly.pdbx_strand_id
1 'polypeptide(L)'
;MPPKSEPERRGVVRASGQGVAVGCSGIRAMSIIDVEKLLAPVDGASPVGTDLSYDPSFMEIEQLAAGKPEQQIGETIIPAEDPDWKELRSRCTDALGRSKDLRLAMHLLVTAVKMEGLTGLRDGLGLVRGLLEKYWEKFYPQLDPEDGNDPLLRMNIISTLTDPTNFRRRLREAPLTMSQMLGKFGLKDIEAATGEVPRPDDPNIPKIEMKTIEAAFEDTPLDYLQGNAAAVEAAIEHVKAIDTFLTKTVGAGRAINFKE
;
A
#
# COMPACT_ATOMS: atom_id res chain seq x y z
N MET A 1 13.50 -56.21 -66.65
CA MET A 1 13.74 -54.85 -66.03
C MET A 1 12.53 -54.46 -65.27
N PRO A 2 12.59 -54.37 -63.89
CA PRO A 2 11.50 -53.87 -63.07
C PRO A 2 11.60 -52.37 -62.92
N PRO A 3 10.47 -51.65 -62.64
CA PRO A 3 10.44 -50.20 -62.51
C PRO A 3 10.93 -49.75 -61.12
N LYS A 4 11.50 -48.55 -61.13
CA LYS A 4 12.05 -47.83 -59.97
C LYS A 4 10.93 -47.39 -59.04
N SER A 5 11.09 -47.68 -57.77
CA SER A 5 10.29 -47.19 -56.68
C SER A 5 10.62 -45.72 -56.34
N GLU A 6 9.63 -44.88 -56.33
CA GLU A 6 9.69 -43.47 -55.73
C GLU A 6 9.77 -43.48 -54.20
N PRO A 7 10.47 -42.54 -53.60
CA PRO A 7 10.50 -42.41 -52.11
C PRO A 7 9.29 -41.66 -51.59
N GLU A 8 8.66 -42.25 -50.58
CA GLU A 8 7.60 -41.69 -49.79
C GLU A 8 8.01 -40.33 -49.13
N ARG A 9 7.17 -39.33 -49.33
CA ARG A 9 7.25 -38.04 -48.61
C ARG A 9 6.76 -38.24 -47.17
N ARG A 10 7.67 -38.20 -46.22
CA ARG A 10 7.35 -38.12 -44.79
C ARG A 10 6.64 -36.80 -44.48
N GLY A 11 5.41 -36.90 -43.99
CA GLY A 11 4.62 -35.80 -43.52
C GLY A 11 5.25 -35.12 -42.30
N VAL A 12 5.39 -33.80 -42.41
CA VAL A 12 5.79 -32.94 -41.28
C VAL A 12 4.60 -32.81 -40.34
N VAL A 13 4.70 -33.45 -39.18
CA VAL A 13 3.76 -33.27 -38.09
C VAL A 13 4.05 -31.89 -37.47
N ARG A 14 3.13 -30.92 -37.66
CA ARG A 14 3.10 -29.66 -36.93
C ARG A 14 2.74 -29.97 -35.50
N ALA A 15 3.69 -29.85 -34.58
CA ALA A 15 3.42 -29.80 -33.15
C ALA A 15 2.70 -28.47 -32.84
N SER A 16 1.42 -28.56 -32.54
CA SER A 16 0.65 -27.48 -31.93
C SER A 16 1.17 -27.27 -30.49
N GLY A 17 1.96 -26.22 -30.28
CA GLY A 17 2.40 -25.78 -28.99
C GLY A 17 1.21 -25.25 -28.20
N GLN A 18 0.59 -26.08 -27.37
CA GLN A 18 -0.24 -25.63 -26.27
C GLN A 18 0.72 -25.11 -25.21
N GLY A 19 0.80 -23.81 -25.10
CA GLY A 19 1.44 -23.12 -23.96
C GLY A 19 0.69 -23.50 -22.69
N VAL A 20 1.31 -24.36 -21.89
CA VAL A 20 0.88 -24.60 -20.51
C VAL A 20 1.14 -23.31 -19.76
N ALA A 21 0.09 -22.54 -19.52
CA ALA A 21 0.12 -21.47 -18.53
C ALA A 21 0.36 -22.15 -17.16
N VAL A 22 1.60 -22.09 -16.69
CA VAL A 22 1.94 -22.45 -15.31
C VAL A 22 1.26 -21.43 -14.45
N GLY A 23 0.07 -21.77 -13.95
CA GLY A 23 -0.61 -21.03 -12.92
C GLY A 23 0.27 -21.03 -11.67
N CYS A 24 0.92 -19.92 -11.39
CA CYS A 24 1.50 -19.64 -10.09
C CYS A 24 0.36 -19.58 -9.06
N SER A 25 -0.05 -20.76 -8.59
CA SER A 25 -0.89 -20.91 -7.40
C SER A 25 0.01 -20.79 -6.16
N GLY A 26 0.75 -19.67 -6.07
CA GLY A 26 1.43 -19.27 -4.85
C GLY A 26 0.38 -18.97 -3.80
N ILE A 27 0.56 -19.44 -2.59
CA ILE A 27 -0.22 -19.12 -1.39
C ILE A 27 -0.28 -17.59 -1.31
N ARG A 28 -1.37 -17.02 -1.78
CA ARG A 28 -1.65 -15.59 -1.64
C ARG A 28 -1.89 -15.40 -0.14
N ALA A 29 -0.89 -14.90 0.58
CA ALA A 29 -1.11 -14.44 1.92
C ALA A 29 -2.36 -13.57 1.86
N MET A 30 -3.40 -13.93 2.64
CA MET A 30 -4.67 -13.21 2.60
C MET A 30 -4.39 -11.78 3.04
N SER A 31 -4.42 -10.86 2.08
CA SER A 31 -4.27 -9.43 2.37
C SER A 31 -5.38 -9.00 3.33
N ILE A 32 -5.04 -8.10 4.25
CA ILE A 32 -6.04 -7.48 5.13
C ILE A 32 -7.00 -6.57 4.35
N ILE A 33 -6.64 -6.18 3.13
CA ILE A 33 -7.47 -5.37 2.23
C ILE A 33 -7.99 -6.24 1.09
N ASP A 34 -9.28 -6.46 1.07
CA ASP A 34 -9.98 -7.00 -0.11
C ASP A 34 -10.36 -5.83 -1.02
N VAL A 35 -9.43 -5.46 -1.90
CA VAL A 35 -9.57 -4.30 -2.80
C VAL A 35 -10.82 -4.41 -3.68
N GLU A 36 -11.11 -5.59 -4.23
CA GLU A 36 -12.27 -5.79 -5.10
C GLU A 36 -13.59 -5.57 -4.35
N LYS A 37 -13.71 -6.15 -3.15
CA LYS A 37 -14.86 -5.97 -2.29
C LYS A 37 -15.06 -4.52 -1.87
N LEU A 38 -13.98 -3.84 -1.47
CA LEU A 38 -14.05 -2.44 -1.03
C LEU A 38 -14.31 -1.46 -2.19
N LEU A 39 -13.98 -1.82 -3.41
CA LEU A 39 -14.30 -1.07 -4.63
C LEU A 39 -15.64 -1.47 -5.28
N ALA A 40 -16.32 -2.48 -4.76
CA ALA A 40 -17.67 -2.78 -5.19
C ALA A 40 -18.63 -1.63 -4.80
N PRO A 41 -19.67 -1.34 -5.59
CA PRO A 41 -20.69 -0.36 -5.21
C PRO A 41 -21.31 -0.71 -3.85
N VAL A 42 -21.59 0.32 -3.04
CA VAL A 42 -22.22 0.12 -1.72
C VAL A 42 -23.68 -0.30 -1.87
N ASP A 43 -24.43 0.40 -2.73
CA ASP A 43 -25.83 0.14 -3.02
C ASP A 43 -26.12 0.52 -4.49
N GLY A 44 -27.13 -0.11 -5.08
CA GLY A 44 -27.54 0.17 -6.46
C GLY A 44 -28.05 1.60 -6.67
N ALA A 45 -28.62 2.24 -5.65
CA ALA A 45 -29.09 3.64 -5.70
C ALA A 45 -27.96 4.65 -5.51
N SER A 46 -26.98 4.34 -4.66
CA SER A 46 -25.82 5.19 -4.40
C SER A 46 -24.53 4.34 -4.37
N PRO A 47 -23.83 4.26 -5.52
CA PRO A 47 -22.64 3.40 -5.60
C PRO A 47 -21.51 3.79 -4.63
N VAL A 48 -21.52 5.01 -4.13
CA VAL A 48 -20.55 5.51 -3.15
C VAL A 48 -21.08 5.50 -1.71
N GLY A 49 -22.35 5.11 -1.50
CA GLY A 49 -22.98 5.09 -0.17
C GLY A 49 -23.33 6.48 0.36
N THR A 50 -23.25 6.65 1.67
CA THR A 50 -23.62 7.87 2.38
C THR A 50 -22.41 8.63 2.87
N ASP A 51 -22.55 9.95 3.04
CA ASP A 51 -21.54 10.78 3.72
C ASP A 51 -21.48 10.45 5.21
N LEU A 52 -20.32 10.07 5.69
CA LEU A 52 -20.06 9.76 7.09
C LEU A 52 -19.40 10.92 7.86
N SER A 53 -19.20 12.08 7.27
CA SER A 53 -18.47 13.20 7.89
C SER A 53 -19.03 13.62 9.25
N TYR A 54 -20.35 13.42 9.46
CA TYR A 54 -21.03 13.73 10.73
C TYR A 54 -21.46 12.47 11.50
N ASP A 55 -21.07 11.28 11.02
CA ASP A 55 -21.37 10.02 11.71
C ASP A 55 -20.41 9.87 12.91
N PRO A 56 -20.90 9.58 14.13
CA PRO A 56 -20.05 9.36 15.29
C PRO A 56 -18.95 8.32 15.07
N SER A 57 -19.23 7.27 14.29
CA SER A 57 -18.24 6.23 13.97
C SER A 57 -17.06 6.76 13.16
N PHE A 58 -17.27 7.77 12.32
CA PHE A 58 -16.19 8.42 11.58
C PHE A 58 -15.29 9.22 12.52
N MET A 59 -15.89 9.99 13.45
CA MET A 59 -15.12 10.75 14.45
C MET A 59 -14.29 9.82 15.35
N GLU A 60 -14.83 8.66 15.72
CA GLU A 60 -14.10 7.65 16.49
C GLU A 60 -12.93 7.07 15.70
N ILE A 61 -13.08 6.84 14.37
CA ILE A 61 -11.99 6.42 13.49
C ILE A 61 -10.87 7.47 13.45
N GLU A 62 -11.21 8.74 13.26
CA GLU A 62 -10.23 9.84 13.24
C GLU A 62 -9.46 9.94 14.57
N GLN A 63 -10.16 9.84 15.70
CA GLN A 63 -9.54 9.83 17.02
C GLN A 63 -8.62 8.61 17.21
N LEU A 64 -9.08 7.43 16.81
CA LEU A 64 -8.30 6.21 16.88
C LEU A 64 -7.05 6.30 16.00
N ALA A 65 -7.19 6.81 14.77
CA ALA A 65 -6.09 6.95 13.81
C ALA A 65 -5.01 7.93 14.29
N ALA A 66 -5.39 8.94 15.07
CA ALA A 66 -4.44 9.89 15.65
C ALA A 66 -3.53 9.25 16.70
N GLY A 67 -3.93 8.13 17.32
CA GLY A 67 -3.22 7.54 18.45
C GLY A 67 -3.19 8.48 19.66
N LYS A 68 -2.19 8.31 20.52
CA LYS A 68 -1.96 9.25 21.63
C LYS A 68 -0.69 10.05 21.35
N PRO A 69 -0.77 11.37 21.26
CA PRO A 69 0.39 12.21 21.06
C PRO A 69 1.33 12.16 22.28
N GLU A 70 2.60 12.47 22.05
CA GLU A 70 3.54 12.68 23.14
C GLU A 70 3.03 13.78 24.08
N GLN A 71 3.12 13.54 25.38
CA GLN A 71 2.69 14.47 26.41
C GLN A 71 3.83 14.74 27.38
N GLN A 72 4.03 16.00 27.72
CA GLN A 72 4.97 16.40 28.76
C GLN A 72 4.19 16.87 29.99
N ILE A 73 4.39 16.18 31.10
CA ILE A 73 3.80 16.53 32.40
C ILE A 73 4.96 16.86 33.36
N GLY A 74 5.23 18.15 33.52
CA GLY A 74 6.40 18.59 34.27
C GLY A 74 7.70 18.19 33.58
N GLU A 75 8.54 17.41 34.26
CA GLU A 75 9.79 16.86 33.71
C GLU A 75 9.63 15.47 33.09
N THR A 76 8.44 14.88 33.19
CA THR A 76 8.16 13.54 32.67
C THR A 76 7.62 13.63 31.25
N ILE A 77 8.29 12.95 30.31
CA ILE A 77 7.82 12.78 28.92
C ILE A 77 7.11 11.44 28.83
N ILE A 78 5.83 11.47 28.46
CA ILE A 78 5.04 10.28 28.09
C ILE A 78 5.15 10.16 26.57
N PRO A 79 5.81 9.10 26.05
CA PRO A 79 6.00 8.95 24.62
C PRO A 79 4.67 8.77 23.87
N ALA A 80 4.64 9.15 22.60
CA ALA A 80 3.49 8.90 21.73
C ALA A 80 3.19 7.41 21.62
N GLU A 81 1.91 7.04 21.64
CA GLU A 81 1.46 5.67 21.42
C GLU A 81 0.80 5.54 20.06
N ASP A 82 1.20 4.51 19.31
CA ASP A 82 0.57 4.15 18.04
C ASP A 82 -0.91 3.77 18.25
N PRO A 83 -1.76 3.93 17.22
CA PRO A 83 -3.14 3.44 17.23
C PRO A 83 -3.26 1.93 17.51
N ASP A 84 -4.42 1.48 17.98
CA ASP A 84 -4.78 0.07 17.86
C ASP A 84 -5.08 -0.25 16.38
N TRP A 85 -4.06 -0.78 15.71
CA TRP A 85 -4.09 -1.07 14.28
C TRP A 85 -5.16 -2.10 13.89
N LYS A 86 -5.47 -3.06 14.77
CA LYS A 86 -6.49 -4.08 14.51
C LYS A 86 -7.88 -3.49 14.55
N GLU A 87 -8.13 -2.66 15.56
CA GLU A 87 -9.39 -1.95 15.71
C GLU A 87 -9.58 -0.95 14.57
N LEU A 88 -8.56 -0.16 14.26
CA LEU A 88 -8.59 0.81 13.16
C LEU A 88 -8.89 0.15 11.82
N ARG A 89 -8.26 -1.00 11.52
CA ARG A 89 -8.55 -1.79 10.34
C ARG A 89 -10.03 -2.19 10.28
N SER A 90 -10.55 -2.77 11.36
CA SER A 90 -11.92 -3.24 11.40
C SER A 90 -12.89 -2.11 11.12
N ARG A 91 -12.75 -1.00 11.84
CA ARG A 91 -13.63 0.16 11.69
C ARG A 91 -13.54 0.82 10.33
N CYS A 92 -12.33 0.99 9.77
CA CYS A 92 -12.15 1.53 8.42
C CYS A 92 -12.78 0.61 7.36
N THR A 93 -12.61 -0.71 7.50
CA THR A 93 -13.18 -1.69 6.56
C THR A 93 -14.70 -1.65 6.59
N ASP A 94 -15.30 -1.61 7.77
CA ASP A 94 -16.75 -1.54 7.97
C ASP A 94 -17.32 -0.22 7.43
N ALA A 95 -16.65 0.90 7.70
CA ALA A 95 -17.04 2.21 7.21
C ALA A 95 -16.93 2.30 5.67
N LEU A 96 -15.87 1.75 5.04
CA LEU A 96 -15.72 1.68 3.58
C LEU A 96 -16.76 0.79 2.92
N GLY A 97 -17.35 -0.16 3.65
CA GLY A 97 -18.52 -0.92 3.20
C GLY A 97 -19.80 -0.08 3.10
N ARG A 98 -19.87 1.04 3.83
CA ARG A 98 -21.03 1.97 3.86
C ARG A 98 -20.81 3.25 3.08
N SER A 99 -19.54 3.64 2.86
CA SER A 99 -19.17 4.91 2.22
C SER A 99 -17.86 4.77 1.45
N LYS A 100 -17.80 5.27 0.23
CA LYS A 100 -16.55 5.42 -0.51
C LYS A 100 -15.90 6.74 -0.12
N ASP A 101 -15.15 6.72 0.96
CA ASP A 101 -14.47 7.90 1.52
C ASP A 101 -12.95 7.76 1.41
N LEU A 102 -12.32 8.75 0.81
CA LEU A 102 -10.87 8.77 0.59
C LEU A 102 -10.08 8.80 1.91
N ARG A 103 -10.60 9.49 2.94
CA ARG A 103 -9.95 9.56 4.26
C ARG A 103 -9.86 8.19 4.91
N LEU A 104 -10.96 7.41 4.85
CA LEU A 104 -11.00 6.03 5.34
C LEU A 104 -10.03 5.12 4.57
N ALA A 105 -9.95 5.29 3.25
CA ALA A 105 -9.01 4.52 2.43
C ALA A 105 -7.54 4.86 2.78
N MET A 106 -7.23 6.12 3.08
CA MET A 106 -5.90 6.52 3.53
C MET A 106 -5.55 5.95 4.91
N HIS A 107 -6.47 5.98 5.88
CA HIS A 107 -6.26 5.33 7.18
C HIS A 107 -6.04 3.83 7.04
N LEU A 108 -6.81 3.17 6.15
CA LEU A 108 -6.66 1.74 5.90
C LEU A 108 -5.32 1.42 5.20
N LEU A 109 -4.86 2.26 4.27
CA LEU A 109 -3.55 2.14 3.64
C LEU A 109 -2.41 2.21 4.68
N VAL A 110 -2.44 3.24 5.56
CA VAL A 110 -1.43 3.38 6.63
C VAL A 110 -1.44 2.17 7.55
N THR A 111 -2.63 1.70 7.91
CA THR A 111 -2.83 0.52 8.76
C THR A 111 -2.26 -0.75 8.09
N ALA A 112 -2.51 -0.92 6.79
CA ALA A 112 -2.01 -2.07 6.04
C ALA A 112 -0.48 -2.06 5.92
N VAL A 113 0.13 -0.90 5.67
CA VAL A 113 1.60 -0.77 5.68
C VAL A 113 2.17 -1.18 7.05
N LYS A 114 1.55 -0.76 8.14
CA LYS A 114 2.01 -1.11 9.49
C LYS A 114 1.85 -2.60 9.81
N MET A 115 0.76 -3.23 9.37
CA MET A 115 0.44 -4.62 9.71
C MET A 115 1.08 -5.64 8.75
N GLU A 116 1.16 -5.33 7.46
CA GLU A 116 1.58 -6.25 6.39
C GLU A 116 2.81 -5.75 5.60
N GLY A 117 3.34 -4.57 5.92
CA GLY A 117 4.50 -4.02 5.24
C GLY A 117 4.22 -3.73 3.77
N LEU A 118 5.09 -4.21 2.88
CA LEU A 118 5.05 -3.87 1.45
C LEU A 118 3.84 -4.48 0.71
N THR A 119 3.34 -5.62 1.15
CA THR A 119 2.09 -6.18 0.58
C THR A 119 0.88 -5.32 0.93
N GLY A 120 0.85 -4.80 2.16
CA GLY A 120 -0.16 -3.82 2.58
C GLY A 120 -0.07 -2.50 1.82
N LEU A 121 1.16 -2.04 1.49
CA LEU A 121 1.37 -0.88 0.63
C LEU A 121 0.74 -1.07 -0.75
N ARG A 122 1.03 -2.21 -1.40
CA ARG A 122 0.47 -2.56 -2.71
C ARG A 122 -1.05 -2.49 -2.70
N ASP A 123 -1.67 -3.17 -1.76
CA ASP A 123 -3.12 -3.32 -1.74
C ASP A 123 -3.82 -2.02 -1.32
N GLY A 124 -3.24 -1.28 -0.37
CA GLY A 124 -3.75 0.04 0.02
C GLY A 124 -3.66 1.07 -1.11
N LEU A 125 -2.53 1.12 -1.84
CA LEU A 125 -2.42 1.97 -3.03
C LEU A 125 -3.36 1.52 -4.15
N GLY A 126 -3.56 0.21 -4.32
CA GLY A 126 -4.56 -0.34 -5.24
C GLY A 126 -5.98 0.13 -4.93
N LEU A 127 -6.34 0.17 -3.64
CA LEU A 127 -7.63 0.70 -3.18
C LEU A 127 -7.76 2.21 -3.49
N VAL A 128 -6.76 3.02 -3.13
CA VAL A 128 -6.76 4.46 -3.40
C VAL A 128 -6.87 4.74 -4.90
N ARG A 129 -6.04 4.09 -5.73
CA ARG A 129 -6.13 4.17 -7.20
C ARG A 129 -7.52 3.82 -7.70
N GLY A 130 -8.08 2.70 -7.25
CA GLY A 130 -9.39 2.26 -7.69
C GLY A 130 -10.52 3.23 -7.31
N LEU A 131 -10.45 3.87 -6.13
CA LEU A 131 -11.38 4.94 -5.76
C LEU A 131 -11.27 6.15 -6.70
N LEU A 132 -10.04 6.61 -6.98
CA LEU A 132 -9.79 7.72 -7.89
C LEU A 132 -10.33 7.45 -9.30
N GLU A 133 -10.00 6.28 -9.87
CA GLU A 133 -10.38 5.93 -11.24
C GLU A 133 -11.90 5.66 -11.40
N LYS A 134 -12.55 5.04 -10.41
CA LYS A 134 -13.97 4.62 -10.52
C LYS A 134 -14.95 5.66 -10.02
N TYR A 135 -14.58 6.44 -9.00
CA TYR A 135 -15.54 7.24 -8.25
C TYR A 135 -15.16 8.70 -8.09
N TRP A 136 -14.21 9.23 -8.87
CA TRP A 136 -13.71 10.61 -8.73
C TRP A 136 -14.81 11.65 -8.55
N GLU A 137 -15.87 11.59 -9.36
CA GLU A 137 -16.96 12.58 -9.34
C GLU A 137 -17.88 12.45 -8.10
N LYS A 138 -17.81 11.33 -7.38
CA LYS A 138 -18.85 10.97 -6.40
C LYS A 138 -18.34 10.61 -5.02
N PHE A 139 -17.08 10.15 -4.86
CA PHE A 139 -16.58 9.71 -3.55
C PHE A 139 -16.44 10.87 -2.57
N TYR A 140 -16.41 10.56 -1.28
CA TYR A 140 -16.29 11.54 -0.22
C TYR A 140 -14.80 11.81 0.14
N PRO A 141 -14.44 13.08 0.49
CA PRO A 141 -15.29 14.28 0.44
C PRO A 141 -15.71 14.62 -0.99
N GLN A 142 -16.97 15.01 -1.16
CA GLN A 142 -17.47 15.43 -2.48
C GLN A 142 -16.84 16.75 -2.93
N LEU A 143 -16.78 16.95 -4.24
CA LEU A 143 -16.45 18.25 -4.81
C LEU A 143 -17.66 19.17 -4.65
N ASP A 144 -17.43 20.43 -4.28
CA ASP A 144 -18.48 21.42 -4.11
C ASP A 144 -18.67 22.21 -5.42
N PRO A 145 -19.84 22.10 -6.09
CA PRO A 145 -20.12 22.88 -7.28
C PRO A 145 -20.14 24.40 -7.04
N GLU A 146 -20.48 24.86 -5.82
CA GLU A 146 -20.49 26.27 -5.46
C GLU A 146 -19.07 26.85 -5.35
N ASP A 147 -18.09 26.01 -5.05
CA ASP A 147 -16.64 26.34 -5.03
C ASP A 147 -15.93 25.92 -6.33
N GLY A 148 -16.67 25.81 -7.43
CA GLY A 148 -16.12 25.45 -8.74
C GLY A 148 -15.52 24.04 -8.81
N ASN A 149 -15.96 23.12 -7.96
CA ASN A 149 -15.43 21.77 -7.82
C ASN A 149 -13.94 21.75 -7.47
N ASP A 150 -13.47 22.63 -6.57
CA ASP A 150 -12.06 22.68 -6.19
C ASP A 150 -11.62 21.35 -5.53
N PRO A 151 -10.61 20.67 -6.09
CA PRO A 151 -10.12 19.42 -5.57
C PRO A 151 -9.16 19.56 -4.35
N LEU A 152 -8.94 20.76 -3.85
CA LEU A 152 -7.91 21.07 -2.84
C LEU A 152 -7.99 20.13 -1.63
N LEU A 153 -9.18 19.88 -1.08
CA LEU A 153 -9.37 19.00 0.05
C LEU A 153 -8.90 17.56 -0.26
N ARG A 154 -9.22 17.06 -1.45
CA ARG A 154 -8.77 15.73 -1.89
C ARG A 154 -7.26 15.68 -2.09
N MET A 155 -6.68 16.74 -2.65
CA MET A 155 -5.21 16.84 -2.80
C MET A 155 -4.52 16.87 -1.44
N ASN A 156 -5.05 17.58 -0.46
CA ASN A 156 -4.52 17.58 0.90
C ASN A 156 -4.55 16.18 1.54
N ILE A 157 -5.62 15.42 1.34
CA ILE A 157 -5.73 14.04 1.83
C ILE A 157 -4.67 13.16 1.17
N ILE A 158 -4.54 13.21 -0.16
CA ILE A 158 -3.57 12.37 -0.89
C ILE A 158 -2.12 12.80 -0.58
N SER A 159 -1.88 14.10 -0.32
CA SER A 159 -0.53 14.60 0.02
C SER A 159 0.04 13.99 1.30
N THR A 160 -0.80 13.40 2.16
CA THR A 160 -0.31 12.65 3.33
C THR A 160 0.57 11.46 2.96
N LEU A 161 0.53 10.96 1.71
CA LEU A 161 1.47 9.96 1.20
C LEU A 161 2.91 10.47 1.11
N THR A 162 3.10 11.78 1.02
CA THR A 162 4.44 12.41 0.97
C THR A 162 4.92 12.87 2.34
N ASP A 163 4.10 12.71 3.39
CA ASP A 163 4.45 13.12 4.76
C ASP A 163 5.63 12.29 5.31
N PRO A 164 6.78 12.94 5.59
CA PRO A 164 7.98 12.26 6.07
C PRO A 164 7.84 11.74 7.50
N THR A 165 6.97 12.36 8.30
CA THR A 165 6.85 12.08 9.74
C THR A 165 5.86 10.94 10.03
N ASN A 166 4.92 10.69 9.15
CA ASN A 166 3.90 9.66 9.30
C ASN A 166 4.05 8.54 8.27
N PHE A 167 3.55 8.74 7.06
CA PHE A 167 3.49 7.66 6.06
C PHE A 167 4.87 7.18 5.63
N ARG A 168 5.77 8.09 5.21
CA ARG A 168 7.12 7.73 4.75
C ARG A 168 7.95 7.10 5.86
N ARG A 169 7.83 7.56 7.11
CA ARG A 169 8.47 6.93 8.26
C ARG A 169 8.03 5.48 8.41
N ARG A 170 6.72 5.20 8.36
CA ARG A 170 6.18 3.84 8.48
C ARG A 170 6.57 2.94 7.30
N LEU A 171 6.66 3.50 6.12
CA LEU A 171 7.14 2.78 4.94
C LEU A 171 8.61 2.36 5.10
N ARG A 172 9.45 3.26 5.62
CA ARG A 172 10.87 2.94 5.91
C ARG A 172 11.04 1.92 7.05
N GLU A 173 10.05 1.82 7.94
CA GLU A 173 9.97 0.81 8.99
C GLU A 173 9.42 -0.54 8.52
N ALA A 174 8.80 -0.59 7.33
CA ALA A 174 8.21 -1.81 6.80
C ALA A 174 9.29 -2.90 6.63
N PRO A 175 9.02 -4.14 7.11
CA PRO A 175 10.02 -5.20 7.09
C PRO A 175 10.42 -5.61 5.68
N LEU A 176 11.70 -5.59 5.40
CA LEU A 176 12.33 -6.17 4.20
C LEU A 176 12.79 -7.60 4.45
N THR A 177 13.13 -7.93 5.70
CA THR A 177 13.55 -9.27 6.11
C THR A 177 12.54 -9.92 7.07
N MET A 178 12.55 -11.25 7.14
CA MET A 178 11.73 -12.08 8.04
C MET A 178 12.57 -13.21 8.61
N SER A 179 13.73 -12.88 9.18
CA SER A 179 14.58 -13.87 9.86
C SER A 179 13.98 -14.24 11.23
N GLN A 180 13.91 -15.54 11.52
CA GLN A 180 13.46 -16.01 12.82
C GLN A 180 14.52 -15.82 13.90
N MET A 181 15.80 -15.84 13.53
CA MET A 181 16.92 -15.74 14.45
C MET A 181 17.39 -14.30 14.65
N LEU A 182 17.42 -13.50 13.58
CA LEU A 182 18.01 -12.17 13.58
C LEU A 182 16.97 -11.04 13.61
N GLY A 183 15.69 -11.36 13.35
CA GLY A 183 14.59 -10.42 13.41
C GLY A 183 14.23 -9.79 12.06
N LYS A 184 13.52 -8.69 12.14
CA LYS A 184 12.98 -7.95 10.98
C LYS A 184 13.71 -6.64 10.85
N PHE A 185 14.23 -6.35 9.66
CA PHE A 185 14.89 -5.09 9.34
C PHE A 185 14.16 -4.42 8.17
N GLY A 186 13.97 -3.11 8.29
CA GLY A 186 13.41 -2.25 7.26
C GLY A 186 14.48 -1.37 6.60
N LEU A 187 14.04 -0.51 5.70
CA LEU A 187 14.93 0.45 5.03
C LEU A 187 15.63 1.38 6.04
N LYS A 188 14.93 1.84 7.08
CA LYS A 188 15.51 2.70 8.12
C LYS A 188 16.73 2.07 8.81
N ASP A 189 16.72 0.73 8.98
CA ASP A 189 17.81 0.02 9.64
C ASP A 189 19.04 -0.05 8.73
N ILE A 190 18.82 -0.22 7.41
CA ILE A 190 19.87 -0.17 6.39
C ILE A 190 20.50 1.23 6.35
N GLU A 191 19.68 2.28 6.26
CA GLU A 191 20.16 3.68 6.23
C GLU A 191 20.94 4.04 7.49
N ALA A 192 20.50 3.54 8.65
CA ALA A 192 21.24 3.71 9.90
C ALA A 192 22.56 2.90 9.94
N ALA A 193 22.58 1.71 9.35
CA ALA A 193 23.78 0.87 9.29
C ALA A 193 24.83 1.41 8.29
N THR A 194 24.39 2.00 7.17
CA THR A 194 25.25 2.62 6.15
C THR A 194 25.70 4.03 6.55
N GLY A 195 25.04 4.66 7.54
CA GLY A 195 25.35 6.03 7.97
C GLY A 195 24.69 7.11 7.09
N GLU A 196 23.75 6.74 6.21
CA GLU A 196 22.96 7.69 5.41
C GLU A 196 22.06 8.58 6.28
N VAL A 197 21.60 8.03 7.40
CA VAL A 197 20.81 8.77 8.40
C VAL A 197 21.59 8.79 9.71
N PRO A 198 21.73 9.97 10.37
CA PRO A 198 22.33 10.05 11.68
C PRO A 198 21.58 9.15 12.67
N ARG A 199 22.34 8.34 13.41
CA ARG A 199 21.74 7.54 14.49
C ARG A 199 21.44 8.44 15.68
N PRO A 200 20.36 8.14 16.44
CA PRO A 200 20.21 8.74 17.76
C PRO A 200 21.44 8.39 18.62
N ASP A 201 21.98 9.38 19.29
CA ASP A 201 23.10 9.18 20.23
C ASP A 201 22.56 8.67 21.59
N ASP A 202 21.84 7.55 21.54
CA ASP A 202 21.28 6.87 22.69
C ASP A 202 22.04 5.54 22.91
N PRO A 203 22.77 5.40 24.03
CA PRO A 203 23.52 4.17 24.33
C PRO A 203 22.61 2.93 24.53
N ASN A 204 21.30 3.13 24.76
CA ASN A 204 20.34 2.03 24.92
C ASN A 204 19.85 1.47 23.60
N ILE A 205 20.08 2.16 22.47
CA ILE A 205 19.70 1.69 21.14
C ILE A 205 20.83 0.83 20.58
N PRO A 206 20.62 -0.50 20.37
CA PRO A 206 21.65 -1.39 19.83
C PRO A 206 22.15 -0.89 18.47
N LYS A 207 23.47 -0.90 18.28
CA LYS A 207 24.05 -0.66 16.96
C LYS A 207 23.84 -1.88 16.09
N ILE A 208 22.95 -1.77 15.10
CA ILE A 208 22.75 -2.81 14.10
C ILE A 208 23.86 -2.61 13.04
N GLU A 209 24.65 -3.66 12.83
CA GLU A 209 25.69 -3.68 11.79
C GLU A 209 25.13 -4.21 10.48
N MET A 210 25.67 -3.73 9.36
CA MET A 210 25.21 -4.17 8.02
C MET A 210 25.32 -5.67 7.83
N LYS A 211 26.37 -6.30 8.39
CA LYS A 211 26.54 -7.78 8.39
C LYS A 211 25.37 -8.54 9.02
N THR A 212 24.76 -7.97 10.07
CA THR A 212 23.60 -8.59 10.72
C THR A 212 22.38 -8.52 9.80
N ILE A 213 22.21 -7.40 9.09
CA ILE A 213 21.13 -7.23 8.13
C ILE A 213 21.32 -8.17 6.92
N GLU A 214 22.54 -8.29 6.39
CA GLU A 214 22.88 -9.21 5.31
C GLU A 214 22.57 -10.66 5.71
N ALA A 215 22.99 -11.09 6.89
CA ALA A 215 22.68 -12.42 7.40
C ALA A 215 21.17 -12.64 7.59
N ALA A 216 20.42 -11.60 7.98
CA ALA A 216 18.96 -11.68 8.07
C ALA A 216 18.29 -11.83 6.69
N PHE A 217 18.84 -11.21 5.63
CA PHE A 217 18.38 -11.46 4.26
C PHE A 217 18.64 -12.90 3.81
N GLU A 218 19.81 -13.45 4.13
CA GLU A 218 20.15 -14.85 3.81
C GLU A 218 19.25 -15.86 4.53
N ASP A 219 18.85 -15.57 5.79
CA ASP A 219 17.94 -16.42 6.60
C ASP A 219 16.46 -16.18 6.27
N THR A 220 16.13 -15.17 5.48
CA THR A 220 14.74 -14.87 5.13
C THR A 220 14.25 -15.81 4.02
N PRO A 221 13.04 -16.42 4.16
CA PRO A 221 12.47 -17.25 3.10
C PRO A 221 12.38 -16.54 1.76
N LEU A 222 12.80 -17.22 0.70
CA LEU A 222 12.86 -16.64 -0.65
C LEU A 222 11.50 -16.17 -1.18
N ASP A 223 10.44 -16.88 -0.85
CA ASP A 223 9.06 -16.50 -1.21
C ASP A 223 8.63 -15.17 -0.59
N TYR A 224 9.07 -14.88 0.65
CA TYR A 224 8.85 -13.59 1.29
C TYR A 224 9.58 -12.46 0.56
N LEU A 225 10.85 -12.66 0.20
CA LEU A 225 11.64 -11.67 -0.56
C LEU A 225 11.04 -11.42 -1.94
N GLN A 226 10.66 -12.48 -2.65
CA GLN A 226 9.99 -12.37 -3.95
C GLN A 226 8.63 -11.69 -3.84
N GLY A 227 7.85 -11.99 -2.79
CA GLY A 227 6.59 -11.33 -2.49
C GLY A 227 6.76 -9.83 -2.25
N ASN A 228 7.78 -9.43 -1.50
CA ASN A 228 8.12 -8.03 -1.26
C ASN A 228 8.54 -7.32 -2.56
N ALA A 229 9.38 -7.94 -3.38
CA ALA A 229 9.80 -7.37 -4.66
C ALA A 229 8.59 -7.12 -5.58
N ALA A 230 7.73 -8.12 -5.76
CA ALA A 230 6.52 -7.99 -6.55
C ALA A 230 5.55 -6.93 -5.99
N ALA A 231 5.46 -6.81 -4.66
CA ALA A 231 4.64 -5.78 -4.02
C ALA A 231 5.16 -4.37 -4.30
N VAL A 232 6.48 -4.16 -4.26
CA VAL A 232 7.11 -2.87 -4.60
C VAL A 232 6.87 -2.51 -6.07
N GLU A 233 7.08 -3.45 -7.00
CA GLU A 233 6.81 -3.21 -8.42
C GLU A 233 5.37 -2.78 -8.66
N ALA A 234 4.40 -3.50 -8.09
CA ALA A 234 2.99 -3.15 -8.20
C ALA A 234 2.66 -1.80 -7.51
N ALA A 235 3.26 -1.50 -6.35
CA ALA A 235 3.09 -0.22 -5.67
C ALA A 235 3.59 0.95 -6.52
N ILE A 236 4.74 0.81 -7.19
CA ILE A 236 5.28 1.81 -8.12
C ILE A 236 4.30 2.04 -9.28
N GLU A 237 3.71 0.99 -9.85
CA GLU A 237 2.71 1.12 -10.91
C GLU A 237 1.42 1.81 -10.42
N HIS A 238 0.99 1.55 -9.17
CA HIS A 238 -0.14 2.27 -8.60
C HIS A 238 0.16 3.76 -8.40
N VAL A 239 1.33 4.13 -7.87
CA VAL A 239 1.73 5.54 -7.70
C VAL A 239 1.80 6.26 -9.05
N LYS A 240 2.42 5.65 -10.08
CA LYS A 240 2.45 6.22 -11.44
C LYS A 240 1.05 6.43 -12.02
N ALA A 241 0.15 5.47 -11.81
CA ALA A 241 -1.24 5.59 -12.27
C ALA A 241 -1.99 6.72 -11.52
N ILE A 242 -1.80 6.84 -10.20
CA ILE A 242 -2.35 7.93 -9.38
C ILE A 242 -1.81 9.28 -9.86
N ASP A 243 -0.50 9.42 -10.03
CA ASP A 243 0.15 10.65 -10.53
C ASP A 243 -0.41 11.07 -11.91
N THR A 244 -0.49 10.11 -12.82
CA THR A 244 -1.04 10.34 -14.18
C THR A 244 -2.51 10.76 -14.11
N PHE A 245 -3.32 10.09 -13.30
CA PHE A 245 -4.73 10.42 -13.12
C PHE A 245 -4.91 11.84 -12.56
N LEU A 246 -4.19 12.15 -11.48
CA LEU A 246 -4.29 13.47 -10.83
C LEU A 246 -3.81 14.58 -11.76
N THR A 247 -2.66 14.40 -12.42
CA THR A 247 -2.14 15.38 -13.39
C THR A 247 -3.14 15.67 -14.50
N LYS A 248 -3.81 14.63 -15.01
CA LYS A 248 -4.83 14.77 -16.06
C LYS A 248 -6.11 15.44 -15.56
N THR A 249 -6.52 15.14 -14.33
CA THR A 249 -7.83 15.55 -13.80
C THR A 249 -7.79 16.94 -13.18
N VAL A 250 -6.75 17.25 -12.39
CA VAL A 250 -6.64 18.53 -11.67
C VAL A 250 -5.62 19.50 -12.29
N GLY A 251 -4.82 19.04 -13.25
CA GLY A 251 -3.76 19.81 -13.89
C GLY A 251 -2.44 19.72 -13.13
N ALA A 252 -1.32 19.81 -13.87
CA ALA A 252 0.04 19.65 -13.33
C ALA A 252 0.40 20.62 -12.20
N GLY A 253 -0.19 21.83 -12.20
CA GLY A 253 0.07 22.84 -11.16
C GLY A 253 -0.63 22.58 -9.82
N ARG A 254 -1.59 21.66 -9.76
CA ARG A 254 -2.33 21.27 -8.56
C ARG A 254 -2.06 19.82 -8.13
N ALA A 255 -1.49 19.01 -9.03
CA ALA A 255 -1.15 17.63 -8.75
C ALA A 255 -0.01 17.55 -7.72
N ILE A 256 -0.01 16.47 -6.94
CA ILE A 256 1.01 16.20 -5.92
C ILE A 256 2.29 15.75 -6.62
N ASN A 257 3.45 16.19 -6.11
CA ASN A 257 4.73 15.70 -6.58
C ASN A 257 5.13 14.43 -5.83
N PHE A 258 5.09 13.29 -6.50
CA PHE A 258 5.51 12.00 -5.94
C PHE A 258 6.99 11.66 -6.25
N LYS A 259 7.77 12.59 -6.81
CA LYS A 259 9.17 12.34 -7.21
C LYS A 259 10.18 12.55 -6.09
N GLU A 260 9.74 13.08 -4.97
CA GLU A 260 10.52 13.26 -3.75
C GLU A 260 10.16 12.16 -2.73
#